data_e47e4a570ce3b45988bca509b2c3dc11
#
_entry.id   e47e4a570ce3b45988bca509b2c3dc11
#
_cell.length_a   1.000
_cell.length_b   1.000
_cell.length_c   1.000
_cell.angle_alpha   90.00
_cell.angle_beta   90.00
_cell.angle_gamma   90.00
#
_symmetry.space_group_name_H-M   'P 1'
#
loop_
_entity.id
_entity.type
_entity.pdbx_description
1 polymer ?
#
loop_
_entity_poly.entity_id
_entity_poly.type
_entity_poly.pdbx_seq_one_letter_code
_entity_poly.pdbx_strand_id
1 'polypeptide(L)'
;MYGRSFAEIYDEWYADAFDTPAAVAALRELAGSGPALELGVGTGRLARPIAASGLRVVGIDASQEMLDQLRRHEGGESIVTVCGDMAAVAQELSRAEIKDSFSLAFCAFNTLLNLSDDDSIRQCLAQTHELLDADGYLVIEAFVPIDSDSVPLRSLTPAQVRSDAAVFIETRFDPETLVLDGHHVEVRAGSISKRPWSIILYGPDRIDAAAGLAGFSLVDRWSDWSGAEFTDSSTTHISIYAPAA
;
A
#
# COMPACT_ATOMS: atom_id res chain seq x y z
N MET A 1 -10.11 -0.89 -9.63
CA MET A 1 -10.01 -0.12 -10.89
C MET A 1 -8.59 0.36 -11.16
N TYR A 2 -7.83 0.76 -10.13
CA TYR A 2 -6.42 1.17 -10.21
C TYR A 2 -5.53 0.08 -10.84
N GLY A 3 -5.47 -1.11 -10.26
CA GLY A 3 -4.58 -2.19 -10.68
C GLY A 3 -4.72 -2.60 -12.15
N ARG A 4 -5.95 -2.72 -12.67
CA ARG A 4 -6.18 -3.07 -14.08
C ARG A 4 -5.51 -2.09 -15.05
N SER A 5 -5.54 -0.79 -14.75
CA SER A 5 -5.02 0.25 -15.64
C SER A 5 -3.50 0.40 -15.56
N PHE A 6 -2.87 -0.11 -14.49
CA PHE A 6 -1.45 0.07 -14.21
C PHE A 6 -0.62 -1.22 -14.32
N ALA A 7 -1.22 -2.41 -14.27
CA ALA A 7 -0.51 -3.68 -14.16
C ALA A 7 0.65 -3.87 -15.16
N GLU A 8 0.47 -3.43 -16.42
CA GLU A 8 1.48 -3.62 -17.48
C GLU A 8 2.65 -2.63 -17.40
N ILE A 9 2.44 -1.47 -16.75
CA ILE A 9 3.42 -0.36 -16.72
C ILE A 9 3.93 -0.06 -15.32
N TYR A 10 3.36 -0.71 -14.29
CA TYR A 10 3.62 -0.42 -12.89
C TYR A 10 5.12 -0.55 -12.55
N ASP A 11 5.71 -1.69 -12.92
CA ASP A 11 7.10 -1.96 -12.62
C ASP A 11 8.05 -1.02 -13.37
N GLU A 12 7.73 -0.65 -14.63
CA GLU A 12 8.52 0.34 -15.40
C GLU A 12 8.45 1.73 -14.80
N TRP A 13 7.24 2.15 -14.37
CA TRP A 13 7.03 3.51 -13.88
C TRP A 13 7.61 3.74 -12.48
N TYR A 14 7.69 2.68 -11.68
CA TYR A 14 8.10 2.77 -10.28
C TYR A 14 9.43 2.04 -10.00
N ALA A 15 10.18 1.60 -11.02
CA ALA A 15 11.43 0.84 -10.87
C ALA A 15 12.44 1.52 -9.93
N ASP A 16 12.60 2.84 -10.05
CA ASP A 16 13.59 3.62 -9.30
C ASP A 16 12.96 4.46 -8.15
N ALA A 17 11.66 4.23 -7.86
CA ALA A 17 10.94 5.07 -6.90
C ALA A 17 11.14 4.64 -5.44
N PHE A 18 11.78 3.47 -5.17
CA PHE A 18 11.75 2.85 -3.85
C PHE A 18 13.10 2.31 -3.41
N ASP A 19 13.38 2.45 -2.12
CA ASP A 19 14.43 1.67 -1.46
C ASP A 19 13.90 0.27 -1.06
N THR A 20 13.67 -0.57 -2.06
CA THR A 20 13.19 -1.94 -1.85
C THR A 20 14.11 -2.77 -0.93
N PRO A 21 15.45 -2.73 -1.05
CA PRO A 21 16.34 -3.44 -0.15
C PRO A 21 16.16 -3.07 1.32
N ALA A 22 16.08 -1.77 1.65
CA ALA A 22 15.88 -1.31 3.02
C ALA A 22 14.51 -1.74 3.56
N ALA A 23 13.44 -1.59 2.76
CA ALA A 23 12.10 -2.03 3.12
C ALA A 23 12.04 -3.53 3.42
N VAL A 24 12.64 -4.36 2.56
CA VAL A 24 12.70 -5.82 2.75
C VAL A 24 13.48 -6.18 4.01
N ALA A 25 14.60 -5.51 4.28
CA ALA A 25 15.40 -5.77 5.49
C ALA A 25 14.60 -5.48 6.75
N ALA A 26 13.96 -4.32 6.84
CA ALA A 26 13.14 -3.90 7.98
C ALA A 26 11.92 -4.82 8.19
N LEU A 27 11.18 -5.13 7.14
CA LEU A 27 10.00 -6.00 7.21
C LEU A 27 10.39 -7.43 7.64
N ARG A 28 11.52 -7.95 7.19
CA ARG A 28 12.02 -9.26 7.62
C ARG A 28 12.44 -9.29 9.09
N GLU A 29 13.06 -8.22 9.57
CA GLU A 29 13.42 -8.09 10.98
C GLU A 29 12.15 -8.10 11.85
N LEU A 30 11.12 -7.36 11.48
CA LEU A 30 9.84 -7.31 12.18
C LEU A 30 9.07 -8.64 12.11
N ALA A 31 9.11 -9.35 10.97
CA ALA A 31 8.47 -10.66 10.81
C ALA A 31 9.16 -11.76 11.61
N GLY A 32 10.44 -11.62 11.92
CA GLY A 32 11.21 -12.69 12.55
C GLY A 32 11.24 -13.97 11.70
N SER A 33 10.62 -15.04 12.19
CA SER A 33 10.48 -16.32 11.48
C SER A 33 9.03 -16.66 11.08
N GLY A 34 8.09 -15.81 11.42
CA GLY A 34 6.68 -16.06 11.17
C GLY A 34 6.22 -15.64 9.78
N PRO A 35 5.01 -16.05 9.39
CA PRO A 35 4.46 -15.67 8.11
C PRO A 35 4.12 -14.17 8.03
N ALA A 36 4.22 -13.61 6.82
CA ALA A 36 3.89 -12.22 6.53
C ALA A 36 2.66 -12.11 5.62
N LEU A 37 1.81 -11.12 5.89
CA LEU A 37 0.65 -10.74 5.09
C LEU A 37 0.89 -9.37 4.43
N GLU A 38 0.87 -9.30 3.10
CA GLU A 38 0.91 -8.03 2.36
C GLU A 38 -0.49 -7.63 1.90
N LEU A 39 -0.95 -6.46 2.35
CA LEU A 39 -2.20 -5.83 1.94
C LEU A 39 -1.95 -4.97 0.70
N GLY A 40 -2.57 -5.33 -0.43
CA GLY A 40 -2.30 -4.72 -1.72
C GLY A 40 -0.96 -5.15 -2.31
N VAL A 41 -0.75 -6.45 -2.45
CA VAL A 41 0.53 -7.05 -2.87
C VAL A 41 0.98 -6.61 -4.28
N GLY A 42 0.06 -6.20 -5.14
CA GLY A 42 0.34 -5.74 -6.50
C GLY A 42 1.13 -6.76 -7.33
N THR A 43 2.24 -6.31 -7.92
CA THR A 43 3.17 -7.14 -8.72
C THR A 43 4.21 -7.87 -7.85
N GLY A 44 4.12 -7.75 -6.51
CA GLY A 44 4.96 -8.45 -5.56
C GLY A 44 6.34 -7.84 -5.33
N ARG A 45 6.47 -6.52 -5.47
CA ARG A 45 7.75 -5.80 -5.27
C ARG A 45 8.43 -6.14 -3.94
N LEU A 46 7.67 -6.22 -2.84
CA LEU A 46 8.17 -6.58 -1.50
C LEU A 46 7.97 -8.06 -1.20
N ALA A 47 6.81 -8.64 -1.55
CA ALA A 47 6.50 -10.04 -1.28
C ALA A 47 7.53 -11.01 -1.84
N ARG A 48 7.99 -10.81 -3.10
CA ARG A 48 8.95 -11.71 -3.76
C ARG A 48 10.30 -11.79 -3.04
N PRO A 49 11.02 -10.68 -2.77
CA PRO A 49 12.28 -10.77 -2.05
C PRO A 49 12.12 -11.22 -0.58
N ILE A 50 10.99 -10.92 0.08
CA ILE A 50 10.68 -11.46 1.41
C ILE A 50 10.51 -12.98 1.33
N ALA A 51 9.73 -13.50 0.38
CA ALA A 51 9.55 -14.94 0.18
C ALA A 51 10.87 -15.64 -0.20
N ALA A 52 11.70 -15.01 -1.05
CA ALA A 52 13.02 -15.52 -1.41
C ALA A 52 13.97 -15.65 -0.21
N SER A 53 13.70 -14.93 0.89
CA SER A 53 14.47 -15.09 2.14
C SER A 53 14.02 -16.28 3.00
N GLY A 54 13.01 -17.03 2.56
CA GLY A 54 12.49 -18.22 3.23
C GLY A 54 11.26 -17.99 4.10
N LEU A 55 10.73 -16.76 4.18
CA LEU A 55 9.49 -16.49 4.89
C LEU A 55 8.28 -16.90 4.04
N ARG A 56 7.25 -17.45 4.69
CA ARG A 56 5.94 -17.66 4.07
C ARG A 56 5.26 -16.30 3.88
N VAL A 57 4.85 -15.98 2.65
CA VAL A 57 4.16 -14.74 2.33
C VAL A 57 2.79 -15.04 1.74
N VAL A 58 1.78 -14.36 2.28
CA VAL A 58 0.43 -14.28 1.73
C VAL A 58 0.20 -12.85 1.26
N GLY A 59 -0.34 -12.67 0.07
CA GLY A 59 -0.65 -11.35 -0.47
C GLY A 59 -2.09 -11.26 -0.95
N ILE A 60 -2.78 -10.19 -0.59
CA ILE A 60 -4.12 -9.87 -1.11
C ILE A 60 -4.04 -8.65 -2.01
N ASP A 61 -4.73 -8.68 -3.15
CA ASP A 61 -4.92 -7.53 -4.04
C ASP A 61 -6.28 -7.59 -4.73
N ALA A 62 -6.91 -6.45 -4.92
CA ALA A 62 -8.21 -6.36 -5.60
C ALA A 62 -8.12 -6.54 -7.13
N SER A 63 -6.92 -6.47 -7.71
CA SER A 63 -6.70 -6.59 -9.14
C SER A 63 -6.11 -7.95 -9.51
N GLN A 64 -6.91 -8.77 -10.19
CA GLN A 64 -6.44 -10.02 -10.78
C GLN A 64 -5.29 -9.80 -11.76
N GLU A 65 -5.31 -8.68 -12.50
CA GLU A 65 -4.26 -8.34 -13.46
C GLU A 65 -2.91 -8.08 -12.78
N MET A 66 -2.90 -7.46 -11.59
CA MET A 66 -1.69 -7.30 -10.77
C MET A 66 -1.16 -8.65 -10.30
N LEU A 67 -2.04 -9.51 -9.78
CA LEU A 67 -1.68 -10.86 -9.34
C LEU A 67 -1.17 -11.73 -10.48
N ASP A 68 -1.71 -11.56 -11.68
CA ASP A 68 -1.23 -12.28 -12.87
C ASP A 68 0.18 -11.81 -13.29
N GLN A 69 0.50 -10.53 -13.13
CA GLN A 69 1.87 -10.03 -13.30
C GLN A 69 2.81 -10.57 -12.21
N LEU A 70 2.38 -10.54 -10.94
CA LEU A 70 3.16 -11.12 -9.84
C LEU A 70 3.58 -12.56 -10.16
N ARG A 71 2.65 -13.40 -10.62
CA ARG A 71 2.91 -14.82 -10.95
C ARG A 71 3.86 -15.00 -12.14
N ARG A 72 3.99 -14.01 -13.02
CA ARG A 72 4.93 -14.05 -14.18
C ARG A 72 6.36 -13.68 -13.78
N HIS A 73 6.53 -12.99 -12.67
CA HIS A 73 7.85 -12.64 -12.16
C HIS A 73 8.53 -13.85 -11.49
N GLU A 74 9.84 -13.91 -11.59
CA GLU A 74 10.65 -14.90 -10.87
C GLU A 74 10.37 -14.84 -9.36
N GLY A 75 10.10 -15.99 -8.75
CA GLY A 75 9.74 -16.12 -7.33
C GLY A 75 8.27 -15.81 -7.02
N GLY A 76 7.48 -15.35 -7.99
CA GLY A 76 6.06 -15.05 -7.78
C GLY A 76 5.22 -16.29 -7.43
N GLU A 77 5.63 -17.46 -7.90
CA GLU A 77 4.98 -18.75 -7.62
C GLU A 77 5.09 -19.19 -6.15
N SER A 78 6.04 -18.64 -5.40
CA SER A 78 6.22 -18.94 -3.97
C SER A 78 5.26 -18.17 -3.06
N ILE A 79 4.55 -17.18 -3.60
CA ILE A 79 3.63 -16.33 -2.84
C ILE A 79 2.22 -16.86 -2.96
N VAL A 80 1.55 -17.04 -1.83
CA VAL A 80 0.13 -17.37 -1.81
C VAL A 80 -0.66 -16.09 -2.07
N THR A 81 -1.39 -16.03 -3.20
CA THR A 81 -2.12 -14.82 -3.60
C THR A 81 -3.62 -15.00 -3.52
N VAL A 82 -4.32 -14.00 -2.97
CA VAL A 82 -5.78 -13.92 -2.89
C VAL A 82 -6.25 -12.70 -3.67
N CYS A 83 -7.16 -12.90 -4.63
CA CYS A 83 -7.84 -11.78 -5.29
C CYS A 83 -9.05 -11.38 -4.46
N GLY A 84 -8.99 -10.23 -3.80
CA GLY A 84 -10.05 -9.79 -2.89
C GLY A 84 -9.84 -8.37 -2.38
N ASP A 85 -10.84 -7.88 -1.65
CA ASP A 85 -10.81 -6.57 -1.00
C ASP A 85 -10.07 -6.65 0.34
N MET A 86 -9.02 -5.85 0.52
CA MET A 86 -8.30 -5.81 1.79
C MET A 86 -9.15 -5.26 2.95
N ALA A 87 -10.22 -4.52 2.69
CA ALA A 87 -11.19 -4.13 3.72
C ALA A 87 -11.91 -5.34 4.34
N ALA A 88 -11.95 -6.47 3.60
CA ALA A 88 -12.54 -7.73 4.03
C ALA A 88 -11.50 -8.86 4.17
N VAL A 89 -10.24 -8.53 4.48
CA VAL A 89 -9.10 -9.44 4.37
C VAL A 89 -9.29 -10.77 5.12
N ALA A 90 -9.77 -10.76 6.36
CA ALA A 90 -9.97 -12.01 7.12
C ALA A 90 -11.03 -12.92 6.46
N GLN A 91 -12.08 -12.32 5.90
CA GLN A 91 -13.12 -13.08 5.20
C GLN A 91 -12.60 -13.66 3.88
N GLU A 92 -11.79 -12.88 3.13
CA GLU A 92 -11.22 -13.32 1.85
C GLU A 92 -10.19 -14.45 2.06
N LEU A 93 -9.34 -14.34 3.08
CA LEU A 93 -8.40 -15.41 3.44
C LEU A 93 -9.16 -16.67 3.90
N SER A 94 -10.21 -16.51 4.70
CA SER A 94 -11.05 -17.64 5.13
C SER A 94 -11.73 -18.36 3.96
N ARG A 95 -12.23 -17.61 2.96
CA ARG A 95 -12.78 -18.19 1.72
C ARG A 95 -11.75 -18.95 0.89
N ALA A 96 -10.51 -18.48 0.92
CA ALA A 96 -9.36 -19.13 0.28
C ALA A 96 -8.79 -20.29 1.13
N GLU A 97 -9.45 -20.67 2.23
CA GLU A 97 -9.02 -21.71 3.18
C GLU A 97 -7.63 -21.45 3.81
N ILE A 98 -7.18 -20.18 3.84
CA ILE A 98 -5.95 -19.76 4.49
C ILE A 98 -6.26 -19.53 5.97
N LYS A 99 -5.58 -20.30 6.84
CA LYS A 99 -5.78 -20.30 8.30
C LYS A 99 -4.52 -19.85 9.05
N ASP A 100 -3.61 -19.19 8.36
CA ASP A 100 -2.40 -18.66 8.97
C ASP A 100 -2.78 -17.56 9.98
N SER A 101 -2.04 -17.50 11.09
CA SER A 101 -1.87 -16.31 11.90
C SER A 101 -0.53 -15.69 11.51
N PHE A 102 -0.42 -14.38 11.52
CA PHE A 102 0.71 -13.68 10.95
C PHE A 102 1.52 -12.96 12.02
N SER A 103 2.85 -13.08 11.97
CA SER A 103 3.73 -12.26 12.81
C SER A 103 3.91 -10.84 12.26
N LEU A 104 3.62 -10.64 10.96
CA LEU A 104 3.68 -9.35 10.30
C LEU A 104 2.51 -9.20 9.32
N ALA A 105 1.79 -8.10 9.40
CA ALA A 105 0.98 -7.57 8.31
C ALA A 105 1.56 -6.23 7.86
N PHE A 106 1.58 -5.95 6.56
CA PHE A 106 2.07 -4.67 6.08
C PHE A 106 1.29 -4.17 4.87
N CYS A 107 1.22 -2.85 4.77
CA CYS A 107 0.56 -2.12 3.70
C CYS A 107 1.51 -1.01 3.25
N ALA A 108 2.22 -1.22 2.14
CA ALA A 108 3.26 -0.31 1.67
C ALA A 108 2.75 0.63 0.58
N PHE A 109 3.53 1.68 0.32
CA PHE A 109 3.35 2.61 -0.79
C PHE A 109 1.94 3.17 -0.92
N ASN A 110 1.44 3.77 0.15
CA ASN A 110 0.13 4.45 0.16
C ASN A 110 -1.08 3.55 -0.12
N THR A 111 -0.92 2.23 -0.15
CA THR A 111 -1.97 1.31 -0.56
C THR A 111 -3.20 1.41 0.35
N LEU A 112 -3.02 1.63 1.66
CA LEU A 112 -4.14 1.84 2.59
C LEU A 112 -5.04 2.99 2.15
N LEU A 113 -4.45 4.05 1.59
CA LEU A 113 -5.16 5.25 1.15
C LEU A 113 -6.01 5.05 -0.12
N ASN A 114 -5.91 3.90 -0.80
CA ASN A 114 -6.80 3.52 -1.91
C ASN A 114 -8.18 3.00 -1.42
N LEU A 115 -8.36 2.78 -0.13
CA LEU A 115 -9.68 2.49 0.43
C LEU A 115 -10.57 3.73 0.34
N SER A 116 -11.87 3.51 0.09
CA SER A 116 -12.78 4.56 -0.36
C SER A 116 -13.22 5.54 0.73
N ASP A 117 -13.15 5.12 2.00
CA ASP A 117 -13.73 5.84 3.13
C ASP A 117 -13.21 5.34 4.49
N ASP A 118 -13.58 6.07 5.55
CA ASP A 118 -13.25 5.77 6.94
C ASP A 118 -13.67 4.36 7.37
N ASP A 119 -14.83 3.90 6.93
CA ASP A 119 -15.37 2.61 7.34
C ASP A 119 -14.54 1.47 6.73
N SER A 120 -14.16 1.59 5.48
CA SER A 120 -13.29 0.62 4.78
C SER A 120 -11.91 0.54 5.43
N ILE A 121 -11.31 1.67 5.83
CA ILE A 121 -10.02 1.71 6.53
C ILE A 121 -10.16 1.03 7.90
N ARG A 122 -11.17 1.37 8.70
CA ARG A 122 -11.41 0.75 10.00
C ARG A 122 -11.65 -0.75 9.89
N GLN A 123 -12.42 -1.19 8.90
CA GLN A 123 -12.66 -2.62 8.65
C GLN A 123 -11.38 -3.35 8.27
N CYS A 124 -10.58 -2.78 7.37
CA CYS A 124 -9.27 -3.33 6.99
C CYS A 124 -8.39 -3.55 8.22
N LEU A 125 -8.25 -2.52 9.06
CA LEU A 125 -7.41 -2.59 10.25
C LEU A 125 -7.96 -3.58 11.29
N ALA A 126 -9.27 -3.58 11.54
CA ALA A 126 -9.89 -4.51 12.49
C ALA A 126 -9.73 -5.98 12.04
N GLN A 127 -9.95 -6.27 10.76
CA GLN A 127 -9.75 -7.61 10.23
C GLN A 127 -8.28 -8.03 10.17
N THR A 128 -7.37 -7.09 9.96
CA THR A 128 -5.94 -7.35 10.04
C THR A 128 -5.54 -7.70 11.48
N HIS A 129 -6.12 -7.01 12.48
CA HIS A 129 -5.90 -7.31 13.89
C HIS A 129 -6.29 -8.76 14.24
N GLU A 130 -7.41 -9.26 13.70
CA GLU A 130 -7.88 -10.63 13.91
C GLU A 130 -6.92 -11.70 13.34
N LEU A 131 -6.09 -11.33 12.38
CA LEU A 131 -5.15 -12.22 11.68
C LEU A 131 -3.74 -12.22 12.27
N LEU A 132 -3.41 -11.23 13.11
CA LEU A 132 -2.08 -11.11 13.69
C LEU A 132 -1.92 -11.97 14.96
N ASP A 133 -0.71 -12.48 15.14
CA ASP A 133 -0.27 -13.03 16.41
C ASP A 133 -0.29 -11.93 17.50
N ALA A 134 -0.40 -12.32 18.76
CA ALA A 134 -0.46 -11.38 19.88
C ALA A 134 0.81 -10.49 20.00
N ASP A 135 1.94 -10.98 19.52
CA ASP A 135 3.23 -10.29 19.46
C ASP A 135 3.61 -9.86 18.02
N GLY A 136 2.64 -9.91 17.10
CA GLY A 136 2.82 -9.50 15.71
C GLY A 136 2.80 -7.99 15.51
N TYR A 137 3.19 -7.56 14.33
CA TYR A 137 3.24 -6.14 13.94
C TYR A 137 2.39 -5.85 12.72
N LEU A 138 1.76 -4.67 12.72
CA LEU A 138 1.19 -4.05 11.52
C LEU A 138 2.10 -2.89 11.10
N VAL A 139 2.54 -2.87 9.84
CA VAL A 139 3.36 -1.78 9.27
C VAL A 139 2.60 -1.07 8.16
N ILE A 140 2.50 0.25 8.25
CA ILE A 140 1.84 1.09 7.24
C ILE A 140 2.83 2.12 6.73
N GLU A 141 3.11 2.09 5.41
CA GLU A 141 3.85 3.14 4.71
C GLU A 141 2.88 4.04 3.94
N ALA A 142 2.93 5.34 4.24
CA ALA A 142 2.17 6.33 3.51
C ALA A 142 2.91 7.68 3.45
N PHE A 143 2.54 8.52 2.47
CA PHE A 143 2.98 9.91 2.47
C PHE A 143 2.27 10.72 3.56
N VAL A 144 2.88 11.80 4.00
CA VAL A 144 2.24 12.79 4.88
C VAL A 144 1.55 13.82 3.98
N PRO A 145 0.21 13.89 3.98
CA PRO A 145 -0.49 14.90 3.18
C PRO A 145 -0.10 16.31 3.60
N ILE A 146 -0.03 17.22 2.64
CA ILE A 146 -0.01 18.65 2.94
C ILE A 146 -1.36 19.04 3.58
N ASP A 147 -1.38 20.19 4.26
CA ASP A 147 -2.61 20.73 4.83
C ASP A 147 -3.73 20.75 3.77
N SER A 148 -4.89 20.21 4.12
CA SER A 148 -6.04 20.09 3.22
C SER A 148 -6.47 21.44 2.63
N ASP A 149 -6.32 22.53 3.37
CA ASP A 149 -6.62 23.89 2.91
C ASP A 149 -5.64 24.35 1.82
N SER A 150 -4.48 23.71 1.74
CA SER A 150 -3.45 23.99 0.72
C SER A 150 -3.55 23.09 -0.51
N VAL A 151 -4.42 22.06 -0.50
CA VAL A 151 -4.60 21.18 -1.64
C VAL A 151 -5.46 21.87 -2.71
N PRO A 152 -4.96 22.05 -3.96
CA PRO A 152 -5.76 22.64 -5.02
C PRO A 152 -6.98 21.78 -5.34
N LEU A 153 -8.18 22.38 -5.43
CA LEU A 153 -9.41 21.67 -5.79
C LEU A 153 -9.30 20.97 -7.15
N ARG A 154 -8.48 21.50 -8.05
CA ARG A 154 -8.12 20.89 -9.34
C ARG A 154 -6.71 21.25 -9.71
N SER A 155 -5.98 20.28 -10.24
CA SER A 155 -4.63 20.53 -10.78
C SER A 155 -4.37 19.73 -12.05
N LEU A 156 -3.39 20.17 -12.83
CA LEU A 156 -2.79 19.45 -13.94
C LEU A 156 -1.29 19.70 -13.90
N THR A 157 -0.52 18.69 -13.53
CA THR A 157 0.94 18.81 -13.36
C THR A 157 1.67 17.83 -14.27
N PRO A 158 2.81 18.22 -14.87
CA PRO A 158 3.64 17.29 -15.60
C PRO A 158 4.30 16.31 -14.62
N ALA A 159 4.22 15.02 -14.91
CA ALA A 159 4.85 13.95 -14.12
C ALA A 159 6.10 13.42 -14.81
N GLN A 160 6.03 13.15 -16.12
CA GLN A 160 7.14 12.67 -16.93
C GLN A 160 7.11 13.33 -18.31
N VAL A 161 8.28 13.67 -18.82
CA VAL A 161 8.41 14.15 -20.20
C VAL A 161 9.50 13.31 -20.87
N ARG A 162 9.11 12.60 -21.92
CA ARG A 162 9.98 11.74 -22.75
C ARG A 162 10.02 12.28 -24.17
N SER A 163 10.88 11.76 -25.02
CA SER A 163 10.98 12.18 -26.42
C SER A 163 9.73 11.86 -27.26
N ASP A 164 8.98 10.82 -26.88
CA ASP A 164 7.82 10.28 -27.60
C ASP A 164 6.50 10.38 -26.84
N ALA A 165 6.53 10.77 -25.56
CA ALA A 165 5.38 10.83 -24.70
C ALA A 165 5.54 11.90 -23.59
N ALA A 166 4.42 12.43 -23.13
CA ALA A 166 4.35 13.20 -21.88
C ALA A 166 3.24 12.62 -20.98
N VAL A 167 3.53 12.51 -19.69
CA VAL A 167 2.55 12.08 -18.68
C VAL A 167 2.24 13.25 -17.79
N PHE A 168 0.96 13.54 -17.63
CA PHE A 168 0.44 14.54 -16.71
C PHE A 168 -0.36 13.84 -15.61
N ILE A 169 -0.37 14.45 -14.43
CA ILE A 169 -1.29 14.07 -13.35
C ILE A 169 -2.39 15.13 -13.30
N GLU A 170 -3.60 14.74 -13.64
CA GLU A 170 -4.83 15.51 -13.43
C GLU A 170 -5.42 15.12 -12.09
N THR A 171 -5.76 16.08 -11.22
CA THR A 171 -6.39 15.80 -9.94
C THR A 171 -7.62 16.65 -9.69
N ARG A 172 -8.54 16.09 -8.90
CA ARG A 172 -9.69 16.76 -8.31
C ARG A 172 -9.77 16.38 -6.83
N PHE A 173 -9.70 17.37 -5.96
CA PHE A 173 -9.80 17.23 -4.52
C PHE A 173 -11.20 17.59 -4.03
N ASP A 174 -11.75 16.78 -3.14
CA ASP A 174 -12.96 17.04 -2.38
C ASP A 174 -12.59 17.27 -0.91
N PRO A 175 -12.67 18.51 -0.40
CA PRO A 175 -12.28 18.82 0.97
C PRO A 175 -13.29 18.30 2.03
N GLU A 176 -14.52 17.95 1.66
CA GLU A 176 -15.50 17.41 2.60
C GLU A 176 -15.20 15.94 2.93
N THR A 177 -14.80 15.17 1.91
CA THR A 177 -14.48 13.74 2.04
C THR A 177 -13.00 13.46 2.12
N LEU A 178 -12.14 14.46 1.89
CA LEU A 178 -10.67 14.35 1.74
C LEU A 178 -10.25 13.39 0.61
N VAL A 179 -11.13 13.12 -0.35
CA VAL A 179 -10.83 12.27 -1.48
C VAL A 179 -10.11 13.08 -2.56
N LEU A 180 -9.01 12.54 -3.03
CA LEU A 180 -8.25 13.02 -4.18
C LEU A 180 -8.41 12.02 -5.32
N ASP A 181 -9.29 12.34 -6.27
CA ASP A 181 -9.40 11.63 -7.54
C ASP A 181 -8.35 12.12 -8.52
N GLY A 182 -7.75 11.21 -9.27
CA GLY A 182 -6.77 11.59 -10.27
C GLY A 182 -6.76 10.70 -11.50
N HIS A 183 -6.07 11.20 -12.51
CA HIS A 183 -5.73 10.46 -13.71
C HIS A 183 -4.27 10.68 -14.06
N HIS A 184 -3.57 9.58 -14.39
CA HIS A 184 -2.38 9.71 -15.20
C HIS A 184 -2.80 9.82 -16.66
N VAL A 185 -2.53 10.97 -17.26
CA VAL A 185 -2.87 11.30 -18.64
C VAL A 185 -1.61 11.20 -19.48
N GLU A 186 -1.46 10.09 -20.20
CA GLU A 186 -0.34 9.87 -21.12
C GLU A 186 -0.72 10.37 -22.51
N VAL A 187 0.07 11.29 -23.04
CA VAL A 187 -0.08 11.88 -24.37
C VAL A 187 1.05 11.37 -25.24
N ARG A 188 0.71 10.67 -26.32
CA ARG A 188 1.64 10.24 -27.38
C ARG A 188 1.17 10.77 -28.73
N ALA A 189 2.02 10.72 -29.76
CA ALA A 189 1.63 11.10 -31.12
C ALA A 189 0.39 10.29 -31.57
N GLY A 190 -0.75 10.99 -31.70
CA GLY A 190 -2.01 10.39 -32.17
C GLY A 190 -2.86 9.65 -31.14
N SER A 191 -2.47 9.61 -29.85
CA SER A 191 -3.26 8.96 -28.80
C SER A 191 -3.17 9.67 -27.45
N ILE A 192 -4.25 9.55 -26.67
CA ILE A 192 -4.30 9.95 -25.27
C ILE A 192 -4.88 8.80 -24.48
N SER A 193 -4.15 8.39 -23.44
CA SER A 193 -4.59 7.35 -22.50
C SER A 193 -4.80 7.95 -21.12
N LYS A 194 -5.90 7.61 -20.47
CA LYS A 194 -6.20 8.04 -19.08
C LYS A 194 -6.28 6.82 -18.17
N ARG A 195 -5.53 6.87 -17.07
CA ARG A 195 -5.55 5.83 -16.03
C ARG A 195 -6.03 6.44 -14.72
N PRO A 196 -7.26 6.13 -14.30
CA PRO A 196 -7.85 6.68 -13.09
C PRO A 196 -7.26 6.06 -11.82
N TRP A 197 -7.19 6.87 -10.77
CA TRP A 197 -6.91 6.47 -9.40
C TRP A 197 -7.69 7.36 -8.43
N SER A 198 -7.87 6.89 -7.21
CA SER A 198 -8.50 7.63 -6.13
C SER A 198 -7.82 7.27 -4.82
N ILE A 199 -7.54 8.26 -3.98
CA ILE A 199 -6.98 8.07 -2.64
C ILE A 199 -7.69 9.00 -1.66
N ILE A 200 -7.72 8.60 -0.39
CA ILE A 200 -8.13 9.48 0.70
C ILE A 200 -6.88 10.12 1.33
N LEU A 201 -6.91 11.43 1.57
CA LEU A 201 -5.77 12.15 2.14
C LEU A 201 -5.76 12.04 3.68
N TYR A 202 -5.34 10.88 4.19
CA TYR A 202 -5.16 10.65 5.62
C TYR A 202 -3.73 10.90 6.03
N GLY A 203 -3.56 11.80 7.00
CA GLY A 203 -2.29 11.95 7.71
C GLY A 203 -2.11 10.87 8.80
N PRO A 204 -0.89 10.79 9.35
CA PRO A 204 -0.55 9.79 10.37
C PRO A 204 -1.52 9.80 11.56
N ASP A 205 -1.95 10.95 12.04
CA ASP A 205 -2.87 11.06 13.21
C ASP A 205 -4.23 10.38 12.95
N ARG A 206 -4.76 10.48 11.72
CA ARG A 206 -6.02 9.81 11.38
C ARG A 206 -5.85 8.31 11.25
N ILE A 207 -4.72 7.86 10.72
CA ILE A 207 -4.37 6.44 10.65
C ILE A 207 -4.20 5.89 12.07
N ASP A 208 -3.53 6.63 12.99
CA ASP A 208 -3.39 6.26 14.39
C ASP A 208 -4.74 6.12 15.10
N ALA A 209 -5.63 7.09 14.88
CA ALA A 209 -6.98 7.03 15.45
C ALA A 209 -7.76 5.80 14.95
N ALA A 210 -7.68 5.49 13.65
CA ALA A 210 -8.32 4.30 13.08
C ALA A 210 -7.69 3.00 13.60
N ALA A 211 -6.36 2.95 13.70
CA ALA A 211 -5.62 1.82 14.25
C ALA A 211 -5.95 1.59 15.74
N GLY A 212 -6.02 2.66 16.53
CA GLY A 212 -6.43 2.58 17.93
C GLY A 212 -7.84 2.01 18.11
N LEU A 213 -8.80 2.42 17.27
CA LEU A 213 -10.16 1.85 17.28
C LEU A 213 -10.19 0.38 16.87
N ALA A 214 -9.23 -0.07 16.08
CA ALA A 214 -9.06 -1.46 15.65
C ALA A 214 -8.29 -2.32 16.68
N GLY A 215 -7.85 -1.76 17.81
CA GLY A 215 -7.13 -2.49 18.84
C GLY A 215 -5.61 -2.47 18.72
N PHE A 216 -5.06 -1.53 17.95
CA PHE A 216 -3.61 -1.36 17.82
C PHE A 216 -3.09 -0.20 18.65
N SER A 217 -1.82 -0.30 19.05
CA SER A 217 -1.03 0.78 19.62
C SER A 217 0.17 1.08 18.74
N LEU A 218 0.46 2.36 18.50
CA LEU A 218 1.68 2.78 17.81
C LEU A 218 2.90 2.41 18.66
N VAL A 219 3.85 1.70 18.06
CA VAL A 219 5.12 1.29 18.71
C VAL A 219 6.24 2.21 18.30
N ASP A 220 6.32 2.50 16.97
CA ASP A 220 7.39 3.33 16.42
C ASP A 220 6.91 4.00 15.11
N ARG A 221 7.61 5.07 14.70
CA ARG A 221 7.36 5.74 13.43
C ARG A 221 8.66 6.28 12.84
N TRP A 222 8.95 5.86 11.62
CA TRP A 222 10.10 6.29 10.86
C TRP A 222 9.70 7.19 9.70
N SER A 223 10.63 8.02 9.21
CA SER A 223 10.43 8.83 8.01
C SER A 223 10.77 8.07 6.73
N ASP A 224 11.58 7.01 6.82
CA ASP A 224 11.97 6.13 5.72
C ASP A 224 12.32 4.72 6.21
N TRP A 225 12.57 3.79 5.28
CA TRP A 225 12.89 2.40 5.58
C TRP A 225 14.29 2.16 6.20
N SER A 226 15.12 3.19 6.32
CA SER A 226 16.38 3.09 7.09
C SER A 226 16.18 3.28 8.60
N GLY A 227 14.96 3.55 9.05
CA GLY A 227 14.64 3.84 10.44
C GLY A 227 14.95 5.27 10.86
N ALA A 228 15.04 6.21 9.90
CA ALA A 228 15.27 7.62 10.22
C ALA A 228 14.11 8.22 11.03
N GLU A 229 14.44 9.13 11.94
CA GLU A 229 13.47 9.77 12.83
C GLU A 229 12.34 10.48 12.05
N PHE A 230 11.10 10.23 12.44
CA PHE A 230 9.94 10.97 11.93
C PHE A 230 9.83 12.33 12.63
N THR A 231 9.68 13.40 11.84
CA THR A 231 9.54 14.78 12.33
C THR A 231 8.41 15.49 11.60
N ASP A 232 8.03 16.68 12.05
CA ASP A 232 7.00 17.52 11.41
C ASP A 232 7.34 17.91 9.96
N SER A 233 8.59 17.78 9.55
CA SER A 233 9.03 18.02 8.17
C SER A 233 9.07 16.77 7.29
N SER A 234 8.77 15.60 7.85
CA SER A 234 8.76 14.35 7.11
C SER A 234 7.62 14.32 6.08
N THR A 235 7.91 13.88 4.88
CA THR A 235 6.95 13.79 3.77
C THR A 235 6.36 12.39 3.60
N THR A 236 6.95 11.41 4.28
CA THR A 236 6.51 10.01 4.35
C THR A 236 6.59 9.53 5.78
N HIS A 237 5.83 8.50 6.09
CA HIS A 237 5.93 7.80 7.36
C HIS A 237 5.83 6.29 7.16
N ILE A 238 6.55 5.57 8.01
CA ILE A 238 6.45 4.13 8.19
C ILE A 238 6.06 3.94 9.65
N SER A 239 4.78 3.66 9.87
CA SER A 239 4.24 3.50 11.21
C SER A 239 4.14 2.03 11.57
N ILE A 240 4.67 1.67 12.72
CA ILE A 240 4.71 0.31 13.25
C ILE A 240 3.74 0.24 14.42
N TYR A 241 2.78 -0.66 14.34
CA TYR A 241 1.78 -0.88 15.37
C TYR A 241 1.87 -2.31 15.90
N ALA A 242 1.49 -2.50 17.16
CA ALA A 242 1.28 -3.83 17.76
C ALA A 242 -0.15 -3.93 18.31
N PRO A 243 -0.71 -5.14 18.47
CA PRO A 243 -1.96 -5.36 19.19
C PRO A 243 -1.88 -4.72 20.58
N ALA A 244 -2.92 -3.97 20.96
CA ALA A 244 -2.99 -3.38 22.29
C ALA A 244 -3.19 -4.47 23.35
N ALA A 245 -2.50 -4.32 24.50
CA ALA A 245 -2.55 -5.28 25.60
C ALA A 245 -3.93 -5.31 26.30
#